data_92369574cc735cb03783c3de9d1061c2
#
_entry.id   92369574cc735cb03783c3de9d1061c2
#
_cell.length_a   1.000
_cell.length_b   1.000
_cell.length_c   1.000
_cell.angle_alpha   90.00
_cell.angle_beta   90.00
_cell.angle_gamma   90.00
#
_symmetry.space_group_name_H-M   'P 1'
#
loop_
_entity.id
_entity.type
_entity.pdbx_description
1 polymer ?
#
loop_
_entity_poly.entity_id
_entity_poly.type
_entity_poly.pdbx_seq_one_letter_code
_entity_poly.pdbx_strand_id
1 'polypeptide(L)'
;SQLNKIGDTLAGAADQSEDDNNLFEDVSDSDTDGDTEGKVFNCMNLGEVNADINAGGITGAMARENDLDPEDDTKTSGSSSLNVTYKTRIVVRDCINKGTVNVKKKGGGGIVGSMDMGSVLQSYNFGNLESDDADYVGGIAGQSKSIIRRSAAKCRLSGDNYVGGIAGSGFTITGSRSFVLADGDEYVGAIAGGLESSNSITNLNSALQDSESEQSGNYFVSETLGGIDGVSYAGQAEPLSFQEFCDLTAQEGMPDEFRNVTLNFVANQVTVEAVTVEYGAAFDMANAPELPVKGGYTAEWSDFDHDHVVFDQTIEAVYTPLDSVVQSGDTRNGLPILLAEGAFGTAEVT
;
A
#
# COMPACT_ATOMS: atom_id res chain seq x y z
N SER A 1 -30.94 -11.20 35.49
CA SER A 1 -30.17 -11.62 36.68
C SER A 1 -29.16 -10.54 37.05
N GLN A 2 -28.49 -10.66 38.21
CA GLN A 2 -27.54 -9.63 38.67
C GLN A 2 -26.33 -9.50 37.70
N LEU A 3 -25.93 -10.57 37.03
CA LEU A 3 -24.85 -10.54 36.02
C LEU A 3 -25.23 -9.70 34.79
N ASN A 4 -26.47 -9.78 34.32
CA ASN A 4 -26.92 -8.93 33.21
C ASN A 4 -26.96 -7.45 33.59
N LYS A 5 -27.30 -7.13 34.87
CA LYS A 5 -27.25 -5.76 35.34
C LYS A 5 -25.83 -5.21 35.47
N ILE A 6 -24.87 -6.07 35.80
CA ILE A 6 -23.44 -5.70 35.84
C ILE A 6 -22.94 -5.48 34.40
N GLY A 7 -23.31 -6.36 33.46
CA GLY A 7 -23.01 -6.20 32.06
C GLY A 7 -23.59 -4.91 31.47
N ASP A 8 -24.88 -4.66 31.70
CA ASP A 8 -25.56 -3.43 31.26
C ASP A 8 -24.95 -2.15 31.90
N THR A 9 -24.46 -2.25 33.15
CA THR A 9 -23.79 -1.14 33.83
C THR A 9 -22.39 -0.90 33.28
N LEU A 10 -21.65 -1.95 32.96
CA LEU A 10 -20.32 -1.86 32.33
C LEU A 10 -20.40 -1.37 30.88
N ALA A 11 -21.35 -1.88 30.10
CA ALA A 11 -21.62 -1.39 28.75
C ALA A 11 -22.07 0.07 28.74
N GLY A 12 -22.96 0.46 29.69
CA GLY A 12 -23.39 1.85 29.87
C GLY A 12 -22.30 2.78 30.40
N ALA A 13 -21.33 2.26 31.14
CA ALA A 13 -20.15 3.03 31.57
C ALA A 13 -19.16 3.23 30.43
N ALA A 14 -18.96 2.22 29.56
CA ALA A 14 -18.12 2.32 28.36
C ALA A 14 -18.68 3.34 27.35
N ASP A 15 -20.00 3.46 27.26
CA ASP A 15 -20.68 4.41 26.36
C ASP A 15 -20.74 5.87 26.92
N GLN A 16 -20.47 6.08 28.21
CA GLN A 16 -20.59 7.39 28.87
C GLN A 16 -19.26 8.10 29.15
N SER A 17 -18.12 7.48 28.94
CA SER A 17 -16.85 8.09 29.35
C SER A 17 -15.90 8.26 28.16
N GLU A 18 -15.88 9.46 27.59
CA GLU A 18 -14.70 9.98 26.87
C GLU A 18 -13.47 10.09 27.80
N ASP A 19 -13.62 9.85 29.12
CA ASP A 19 -12.59 10.03 30.15
C ASP A 19 -12.10 8.75 30.85
N ASP A 20 -12.65 7.54 30.58
CA ASP A 20 -12.23 6.30 31.25
C ASP A 20 -11.14 5.51 30.52
N ASN A 21 -9.96 6.09 30.55
CA ASN A 21 -8.73 5.57 29.92
C ASN A 21 -8.14 4.33 30.58
N ASN A 22 -8.69 3.90 31.69
CA ASN A 22 -8.16 2.78 32.50
C ASN A 22 -8.86 1.43 32.22
N LEU A 23 -9.87 1.38 31.37
CA LEU A 23 -10.62 0.16 31.09
C LEU A 23 -9.97 -0.73 30.03
N PHE A 24 -9.18 -0.16 29.12
CA PHE A 24 -8.58 -0.88 28.01
C PHE A 24 -7.05 -0.77 28.04
N GLU A 25 -6.38 -1.89 27.88
CA GLU A 25 -4.93 -2.00 27.70
C GLU A 25 -4.65 -2.58 26.33
N ASP A 26 -4.06 -1.81 25.41
CA ASP A 26 -3.57 -2.33 24.15
C ASP A 26 -2.26 -3.10 24.37
N VAL A 27 -2.31 -4.40 24.19
CA VAL A 27 -1.15 -5.30 24.33
C VAL A 27 -0.57 -5.75 22.98
N SER A 28 -0.95 -5.10 21.90
CA SER A 28 -0.51 -5.45 20.53
C SER A 28 1.00 -5.34 20.35
N ASP A 29 1.64 -4.41 21.04
CA ASP A 29 3.10 -4.18 20.97
C ASP A 29 3.91 -5.35 21.60
N SER A 30 3.30 -6.11 22.49
CA SER A 30 3.89 -7.30 23.11
C SER A 30 3.65 -8.61 22.34
N ASP A 31 3.26 -8.51 21.05
CA ASP A 31 2.97 -9.69 20.23
C ASP A 31 4.18 -10.62 20.07
N THR A 32 3.95 -11.90 20.21
CA THR A 32 4.93 -12.96 20.02
C THR A 32 4.48 -13.96 18.95
N ASP A 33 5.39 -14.78 18.41
CA ASP A 33 5.04 -15.80 17.42
C ASP A 33 4.04 -16.84 17.94
N GLY A 34 3.98 -17.02 19.25
CA GLY A 34 3.05 -17.97 19.91
C GLY A 34 1.63 -17.42 20.12
N ASP A 35 1.42 -16.12 19.99
CA ASP A 35 0.12 -15.51 20.18
C ASP A 35 -0.77 -15.73 18.95
N THR A 36 -2.01 -16.14 19.16
CA THR A 36 -2.98 -16.43 18.08
C THR A 36 -4.26 -15.59 18.14
N GLU A 37 -4.55 -14.99 19.29
CA GLU A 37 -5.75 -14.15 19.48
C GLU A 37 -5.52 -12.73 18.98
N GLY A 38 -6.53 -12.13 18.35
CA GLY A 38 -6.49 -10.75 17.86
C GLY A 38 -5.44 -10.49 16.77
N LYS A 39 -5.14 -11.50 15.92
CA LYS A 39 -4.03 -11.45 15.00
C LYS A 39 -4.43 -11.90 13.59
N VAL A 40 -4.11 -11.08 12.61
CA VAL A 40 -4.08 -11.44 11.18
C VAL A 40 -2.63 -11.72 10.81
N PHE A 41 -2.34 -12.95 10.41
CA PHE A 41 -0.98 -13.44 10.26
C PHE A 41 -0.77 -14.20 8.96
N ASN A 42 0.35 -13.93 8.28
CA ASN A 42 0.79 -14.63 7.08
C ASN A 42 -0.29 -14.68 5.97
N CYS A 43 -0.95 -13.55 5.75
CA CYS A 43 -1.96 -13.41 4.71
C CYS A 43 -1.38 -12.73 3.47
N MET A 44 -1.90 -13.09 2.30
CA MET A 44 -1.53 -12.46 1.03
C MET A 44 -2.78 -12.03 0.26
N ASN A 45 -2.80 -10.77 -0.18
CA ASN A 45 -3.77 -10.28 -1.14
C ASN A 45 -3.15 -10.16 -2.53
N LEU A 46 -3.83 -10.71 -3.54
CA LEU A 46 -3.48 -10.60 -4.96
C LEU A 46 -4.57 -9.88 -5.77
N GLY A 47 -5.71 -9.62 -5.13
CA GLY A 47 -6.88 -9.02 -5.76
C GLY A 47 -6.96 -7.52 -5.54
N GLU A 48 -7.71 -6.86 -6.40
CA GLU A 48 -8.04 -5.45 -6.28
C GLU A 48 -9.00 -5.19 -5.12
N VAL A 49 -8.76 -4.12 -4.35
CA VAL A 49 -9.63 -3.66 -3.27
C VAL A 49 -10.17 -2.28 -3.61
N ASN A 50 -11.49 -2.12 -3.59
CA ASN A 50 -12.17 -0.86 -3.88
C ASN A 50 -13.04 -0.44 -2.69
N ALA A 51 -12.83 0.76 -2.14
CA ALA A 51 -13.66 1.30 -1.07
C ALA A 51 -13.76 2.83 -1.13
N ASP A 52 -14.77 3.38 -0.48
CA ASP A 52 -14.90 4.84 -0.35
C ASP A 52 -13.99 5.39 0.76
N ILE A 53 -13.90 4.67 1.88
CA ILE A 53 -13.08 5.02 3.05
C ILE A 53 -12.44 3.78 3.65
N ASN A 54 -11.30 3.95 4.29
CA ASN A 54 -10.56 2.91 5.01
C ASN A 54 -10.32 1.66 4.16
N ALA A 55 -9.77 1.85 2.96
CA ALA A 55 -9.36 0.75 2.09
C ALA A 55 -8.00 0.22 2.51
N GLY A 56 -7.89 -1.07 2.75
CA GLY A 56 -6.61 -1.73 3.04
C GLY A 56 -6.50 -3.06 2.33
N GLY A 57 -5.32 -3.37 1.80
CA GLY A 57 -5.10 -4.64 1.10
C GLY A 57 -5.32 -5.88 1.96
N ILE A 58 -5.17 -5.77 3.28
CA ILE A 58 -5.38 -6.85 4.26
C ILE A 58 -6.55 -6.52 5.19
N THR A 59 -6.64 -5.30 5.72
CA THR A 59 -7.73 -4.89 6.60
C THR A 59 -8.09 -3.42 6.38
N GLY A 60 -9.39 -3.11 6.41
CA GLY A 60 -9.88 -1.75 6.25
C GLY A 60 -9.59 -0.87 7.46
N ALA A 61 -9.83 -1.38 8.67
CA ALA A 61 -9.62 -0.64 9.89
C ALA A 61 -9.13 -1.53 11.04
N MET A 62 -8.30 -0.96 11.89
CA MET A 62 -7.88 -1.52 13.18
C MET A 62 -8.35 -0.57 14.28
N ALA A 63 -9.43 -0.92 14.94
CA ALA A 63 -10.09 -0.07 15.93
C ALA A 63 -10.71 -0.94 17.03
N ARG A 64 -11.03 -0.29 18.13
CA ARG A 64 -11.75 -0.93 19.23
C ARG A 64 -13.18 -1.29 18.79
N GLU A 65 -13.62 -2.48 19.15
CA GLU A 65 -15.02 -2.84 19.09
C GLU A 65 -15.84 -2.00 20.08
N ASN A 66 -16.90 -1.38 19.60
CA ASN A 66 -17.76 -0.53 20.43
C ASN A 66 -18.93 -1.30 21.06
N ASP A 67 -19.21 -2.51 20.57
CA ASP A 67 -20.26 -3.39 21.08
C ASP A 67 -19.63 -4.60 21.78
N LEU A 68 -19.18 -4.40 23.01
CA LEU A 68 -18.51 -5.43 23.80
C LEU A 68 -19.48 -6.55 24.18
N ASP A 69 -19.12 -7.80 23.89
CA ASP A 69 -19.79 -8.98 24.43
C ASP A 69 -19.21 -9.32 25.82
N PRO A 70 -19.94 -9.03 26.92
CA PRO A 70 -19.42 -9.22 28.28
C PRO A 70 -19.12 -10.67 28.62
N GLU A 71 -19.64 -11.65 27.86
CA GLU A 71 -19.43 -13.07 28.08
C GLU A 71 -18.09 -13.53 27.51
N ASP A 72 -17.71 -12.99 26.34
CA ASP A 72 -16.49 -13.39 25.64
C ASP A 72 -15.30 -12.47 25.97
N ASP A 73 -15.56 -11.15 26.19
CA ASP A 73 -14.52 -10.14 26.33
C ASP A 73 -14.10 -9.86 27.78
N THR A 74 -14.84 -10.38 28.78
CA THR A 74 -14.57 -10.10 30.20
C THR A 74 -13.76 -11.20 30.86
N LYS A 75 -12.48 -10.95 31.18
CA LYS A 75 -11.68 -11.82 32.04
C LYS A 75 -11.57 -11.24 33.44
N THR A 76 -12.15 -11.89 34.44
CA THR A 76 -12.05 -11.48 35.85
C THR A 76 -10.89 -12.16 36.54
N SER A 77 -9.88 -11.45 37.02
CA SER A 77 -8.89 -11.95 37.95
C SER A 77 -9.24 -11.52 39.39
N GLY A 78 -9.45 -12.50 40.28
CA GLY A 78 -10.03 -12.27 41.57
C GLY A 78 -9.20 -11.50 42.57
N SER A 79 -9.77 -10.43 43.09
CA SER A 79 -9.69 -9.94 44.44
C SER A 79 -10.81 -8.89 44.66
N SER A 80 -11.19 -8.57 45.87
CA SER A 80 -12.43 -7.93 46.32
C SER A 80 -12.73 -6.50 45.89
N SER A 81 -12.06 -5.98 44.89
CA SER A 81 -12.42 -4.81 44.09
C SER A 81 -12.44 -5.23 42.63
N LEU A 82 -13.58 -5.14 41.95
CA LEU A 82 -13.68 -5.47 40.53
C LEU A 82 -12.99 -4.35 39.71
N ASN A 83 -11.67 -4.45 39.52
CA ASN A 83 -11.00 -3.72 38.48
C ASN A 83 -11.00 -4.62 37.24
N VAL A 84 -11.88 -4.34 36.31
CA VAL A 84 -11.91 -5.04 35.00
C VAL A 84 -11.06 -4.20 34.05
N THR A 85 -9.93 -4.75 33.62
CA THR A 85 -9.14 -4.20 32.52
C THR A 85 -9.27 -5.13 31.34
N TYR A 86 -9.78 -4.61 30.23
CA TYR A 86 -9.87 -5.33 28.97
C TYR A 86 -8.49 -5.28 28.28
N LYS A 87 -7.91 -6.43 28.02
CA LYS A 87 -6.70 -6.52 27.21
C LYS A 87 -7.13 -6.71 25.76
N THR A 88 -6.83 -5.73 24.95
CA THR A 88 -7.13 -5.77 23.53
C THR A 88 -5.84 -6.00 22.75
N ARG A 89 -5.89 -6.94 21.80
CA ARG A 89 -4.80 -7.19 20.86
C ARG A 89 -5.34 -7.12 19.44
N ILE A 90 -4.74 -6.27 18.62
CA ILE A 90 -5.03 -6.16 17.19
C ILE A 90 -3.70 -6.09 16.46
N VAL A 91 -3.30 -7.19 15.82
CA VAL A 91 -2.01 -7.30 15.15
C VAL A 91 -2.20 -7.75 13.71
N VAL A 92 -1.56 -7.04 12.77
CA VAL A 92 -1.36 -7.49 11.40
C VAL A 92 0.12 -7.76 11.21
N ARG A 93 0.49 -9.00 10.92
CA ARG A 93 1.89 -9.41 10.89
C ARG A 93 2.19 -10.38 9.74
N ASP A 94 3.39 -10.23 9.16
CA ASP A 94 3.90 -11.08 8.08
C ASP A 94 2.91 -11.19 6.90
N CYS A 95 2.21 -10.10 6.61
CA CYS A 95 1.22 -10.03 5.53
C CYS A 95 1.79 -9.33 4.30
N ILE A 96 1.32 -9.74 3.12
CA ILE A 96 1.78 -9.19 1.85
C ILE A 96 0.58 -8.74 1.01
N ASN A 97 0.61 -7.51 0.54
CA ASN A 97 -0.31 -7.06 -0.50
C ASN A 97 0.42 -6.91 -1.84
N LYS A 98 -0.14 -7.48 -2.89
CA LYS A 98 0.27 -7.31 -4.30
C LYS A 98 -0.88 -6.81 -5.18
N GLY A 99 -2.08 -6.68 -4.62
CA GLY A 99 -3.25 -6.16 -5.31
C GLY A 99 -3.33 -4.64 -5.23
N THR A 100 -3.91 -4.01 -6.24
CA THR A 100 -4.18 -2.57 -6.23
C THR A 100 -5.23 -2.22 -5.18
N VAL A 101 -5.05 -1.11 -4.48
CA VAL A 101 -6.01 -0.57 -3.52
C VAL A 101 -6.51 0.78 -4.02
N ASN A 102 -7.79 0.86 -4.32
CA ASN A 102 -8.47 2.06 -4.77
C ASN A 102 -9.30 2.63 -3.63
N VAL A 103 -9.03 3.87 -3.26
CA VAL A 103 -9.78 4.59 -2.22
C VAL A 103 -10.30 5.90 -2.79
N LYS A 104 -11.56 6.27 -2.47
CA LYS A 104 -12.18 7.45 -3.08
C LYS A 104 -12.07 8.72 -2.24
N LYS A 105 -12.06 8.60 -0.90
CA LYS A 105 -12.20 9.78 -0.04
C LYS A 105 -11.13 9.89 1.03
N LYS A 106 -10.86 8.80 1.74
CA LYS A 106 -9.97 8.85 2.90
C LYS A 106 -9.50 7.48 3.35
N GLY A 107 -8.23 7.40 3.77
CA GLY A 107 -7.67 6.24 4.46
C GLY A 107 -7.38 5.06 3.53
N GLY A 108 -6.48 5.23 2.58
CA GLY A 108 -5.96 4.17 1.72
C GLY A 108 -4.64 3.63 2.23
N GLY A 109 -4.54 2.33 2.51
CA GLY A 109 -3.28 1.71 2.91
C GLY A 109 -3.02 0.38 2.19
N GLY A 110 -1.78 0.12 1.83
CA GLY A 110 -1.42 -1.14 1.18
C GLY A 110 -1.70 -2.36 2.07
N ILE A 111 -1.63 -2.19 3.37
CA ILE A 111 -1.96 -3.23 4.37
C ILE A 111 -3.22 -2.84 5.15
N VAL A 112 -3.26 -1.63 5.72
CA VAL A 112 -4.36 -1.18 6.59
C VAL A 112 -4.84 0.20 6.16
N GLY A 113 -6.15 0.39 5.99
CA GLY A 113 -6.72 1.69 5.66
C GLY A 113 -6.58 2.71 6.80
N SER A 114 -7.00 2.35 8.01
CA SER A 114 -6.92 3.21 9.19
C SER A 114 -6.60 2.41 10.46
N MET A 115 -5.75 2.95 11.31
CA MET A 115 -5.35 2.35 12.58
C MET A 115 -5.60 3.33 13.72
N ASP A 116 -6.59 3.07 14.56
CA ASP A 116 -6.77 3.78 15.83
C ASP A 116 -5.97 3.14 16.97
N MET A 117 -5.68 1.84 16.86
CA MET A 117 -4.89 1.07 17.82
C MET A 117 -4.27 -0.15 17.15
N GLY A 118 -3.49 -0.92 17.89
CA GLY A 118 -2.90 -2.15 17.40
C GLY A 118 -1.49 -1.98 16.83
N SER A 119 -1.00 -3.00 16.13
CA SER A 119 0.35 -2.97 15.54
C SER A 119 0.37 -3.62 14.15
N VAL A 120 1.07 -2.98 13.20
CA VAL A 120 1.46 -3.60 11.93
C VAL A 120 2.95 -3.92 11.97
N LEU A 121 3.26 -5.20 11.81
CA LEU A 121 4.61 -5.74 11.97
C LEU A 121 5.03 -6.53 10.72
N GLN A 122 6.25 -6.32 10.24
CA GLN A 122 6.90 -7.15 9.22
C GLN A 122 6.00 -7.43 7.99
N SER A 123 5.22 -6.45 7.57
CA SER A 123 4.28 -6.58 6.45
C SER A 123 4.73 -5.78 5.24
N TYR A 124 4.46 -6.29 4.04
CA TYR A 124 5.01 -5.76 2.81
C TYR A 124 3.92 -5.41 1.81
N ASN A 125 4.07 -4.27 1.16
CA ASN A 125 3.17 -3.86 0.09
C ASN A 125 3.91 -3.65 -1.23
N PHE A 126 3.41 -4.30 -2.28
CA PHE A 126 3.83 -4.16 -3.67
C PHE A 126 2.69 -3.70 -4.58
N GLY A 127 1.47 -3.61 -4.04
CA GLY A 127 0.30 -3.14 -4.77
C GLY A 127 0.24 -1.62 -4.82
N ASN A 128 -0.13 -1.07 -5.96
CA ASN A 128 -0.33 0.36 -6.09
C ASN A 128 -1.55 0.83 -5.28
N LEU A 129 -1.50 2.08 -4.84
CA LEU A 129 -2.64 2.76 -4.25
C LEU A 129 -3.05 3.91 -5.16
N GLU A 130 -4.28 3.88 -5.61
CA GLU A 130 -4.78 4.83 -6.60
C GLU A 130 -5.98 5.59 -6.02
N SER A 131 -5.90 6.90 -6.08
CA SER A 131 -6.99 7.82 -5.74
C SER A 131 -6.78 9.14 -6.45
N ASP A 132 -7.89 9.75 -6.86
CA ASP A 132 -7.86 11.10 -7.43
C ASP A 132 -8.01 12.16 -6.32
N ASP A 133 -8.79 11.88 -5.25
CA ASP A 133 -9.20 12.88 -4.25
C ASP A 133 -9.10 12.36 -2.79
N ALA A 134 -8.40 11.27 -2.50
CA ALA A 134 -8.37 10.75 -1.14
C ALA A 134 -7.24 11.33 -0.31
N ASP A 135 -7.60 11.76 0.91
CA ASP A 135 -6.63 12.06 1.96
C ASP A 135 -6.14 10.79 2.64
N TYR A 136 -4.92 10.85 3.18
CA TYR A 136 -4.27 9.79 3.95
C TYR A 136 -4.06 8.50 3.14
N VAL A 137 -3.15 8.56 2.19
CA VAL A 137 -2.72 7.42 1.37
C VAL A 137 -1.33 6.99 1.81
N GLY A 138 -1.18 5.73 2.21
CA GLY A 138 0.10 5.21 2.68
C GLY A 138 0.44 3.83 2.17
N GLY A 139 1.70 3.60 1.86
CA GLY A 139 2.15 2.31 1.34
C GLY A 139 1.86 1.13 2.28
N ILE A 140 1.80 1.36 3.61
CA ILE A 140 1.41 0.37 4.61
C ILE A 140 0.08 0.76 5.24
N ALA A 141 -0.05 1.97 5.78
CA ALA A 141 -1.28 2.44 6.42
C ALA A 141 -1.69 3.82 5.90
N GLY A 142 -2.97 4.04 5.65
CA GLY A 142 -3.47 5.36 5.28
C GLY A 142 -3.30 6.34 6.44
N GLN A 143 -3.97 6.11 7.55
CA GLN A 143 -3.80 6.87 8.79
C GLN A 143 -3.47 5.90 9.93
N SER A 144 -2.40 6.18 10.67
CA SER A 144 -1.99 5.37 11.81
C SER A 144 -1.78 6.21 13.07
N LYS A 145 -2.63 6.02 14.06
CA LYS A 145 -2.46 6.55 15.42
C LYS A 145 -1.75 5.55 16.34
N SER A 146 -1.12 4.54 15.78
CA SER A 146 -0.50 3.45 16.52
C SER A 146 0.83 3.03 15.87
N ILE A 147 1.19 1.77 15.96
CA ILE A 147 2.56 1.31 15.75
C ILE A 147 2.71 0.57 14.41
N ILE A 148 3.66 1.02 13.61
CA ILE A 148 4.13 0.33 12.39
C ILE A 148 5.62 0.03 12.57
N ARG A 149 6.00 -1.25 12.51
CA ARG A 149 7.41 -1.66 12.68
C ARG A 149 7.86 -2.64 11.60
N ARG A 150 9.09 -2.45 11.10
CA ARG A 150 9.79 -3.35 10.18
C ARG A 150 8.96 -3.72 8.96
N SER A 151 8.11 -2.80 8.52
CA SER A 151 7.26 -2.99 7.36
C SER A 151 7.84 -2.24 6.16
N ALA A 152 7.53 -2.68 4.95
CA ALA A 152 8.10 -2.04 3.79
C ALA A 152 7.12 -1.95 2.61
N ALA A 153 7.27 -0.88 1.82
CA ALA A 153 6.46 -0.66 0.64
C ALA A 153 7.32 -0.37 -0.59
N LYS A 154 6.95 -0.98 -1.71
CA LYS A 154 7.45 -0.66 -3.05
C LYS A 154 6.26 -0.56 -3.99
N CYS A 155 5.75 0.63 -4.22
CA CYS A 155 4.53 0.86 -4.98
C CYS A 155 4.43 2.30 -5.49
N ARG A 156 3.45 2.56 -6.34
CA ARG A 156 3.00 3.90 -6.69
C ARG A 156 1.86 4.30 -5.76
N LEU A 157 1.89 5.54 -5.32
CA LEU A 157 0.89 6.14 -4.45
C LEU A 157 0.35 7.39 -5.11
N SER A 158 -0.96 7.54 -5.19
CA SER A 158 -1.62 8.75 -5.65
C SER A 158 -2.75 9.11 -4.70
N GLY A 159 -2.85 10.36 -4.32
CA GLY A 159 -3.85 10.88 -3.39
C GLY A 159 -3.84 12.41 -3.36
N ASP A 160 -4.70 13.03 -2.57
CA ASP A 160 -4.77 14.48 -2.38
C ASP A 160 -3.76 14.92 -1.30
N ASN A 161 -4.10 14.80 -0.04
CA ASN A 161 -3.24 15.24 1.08
C ASN A 161 -2.78 14.05 1.94
N TYR A 162 -1.62 14.19 2.56
CA TYR A 162 -1.02 13.17 3.41
C TYR A 162 -0.72 11.87 2.67
N VAL A 163 0.19 11.95 1.69
CA VAL A 163 0.65 10.80 0.93
C VAL A 163 2.03 10.37 1.43
N GLY A 164 2.16 9.14 1.92
CA GLY A 164 3.40 8.67 2.52
C GLY A 164 3.79 7.24 2.17
N GLY A 165 5.08 7.01 1.96
CA GLY A 165 5.59 5.70 1.54
C GLY A 165 5.30 4.57 2.53
N ILE A 166 5.22 4.85 3.83
CA ILE A 166 4.80 3.91 4.88
C ILE A 166 3.41 4.31 5.40
N ALA A 167 3.20 5.57 5.78
CA ALA A 167 1.91 6.02 6.26
C ALA A 167 1.55 7.38 5.65
N GLY A 168 0.31 7.58 5.27
CA GLY A 168 -0.19 8.91 4.93
C GLY A 168 -0.01 9.84 6.11
N SER A 169 -0.48 9.45 7.30
CA SER A 169 -0.15 10.09 8.57
C SER A 169 0.19 9.01 9.60
N GLY A 170 1.27 9.17 10.37
CA GLY A 170 1.78 8.14 11.25
C GLY A 170 2.16 8.63 12.65
N PHE A 171 1.95 7.79 13.67
CA PHE A 171 2.35 8.07 15.06
C PHE A 171 3.71 7.44 15.38
N THR A 172 3.80 6.12 15.38
CA THR A 172 5.08 5.41 15.59
C THR A 172 5.43 4.60 14.35
N ILE A 173 6.52 4.98 13.68
CA ILE A 173 7.05 4.27 12.51
C ILE A 173 8.52 3.96 12.78
N THR A 174 8.87 2.68 12.92
CA THR A 174 10.24 2.29 13.26
C THR A 174 10.76 1.15 12.40
N GLY A 175 12.01 1.24 11.98
CA GLY A 175 12.70 0.20 11.24
C GLY A 175 12.06 -0.15 9.89
N SER A 176 11.32 0.78 9.28
CA SER A 176 10.58 0.55 8.04
C SER A 176 11.35 0.99 6.79
N ARG A 177 11.00 0.44 5.63
CA ARG A 177 11.71 0.65 4.36
C ARG A 177 10.74 1.08 3.28
N SER A 178 11.12 2.10 2.52
CA SER A 178 10.26 2.64 1.47
C SER A 178 11.02 2.83 0.16
N PHE A 179 10.45 2.30 -0.89
CA PHE A 179 10.86 2.55 -2.26
C PHE A 179 9.59 2.82 -3.07
N VAL A 180 9.16 4.08 -3.10
CA VAL A 180 7.86 4.46 -3.67
C VAL A 180 8.00 5.65 -4.61
N LEU A 181 7.05 5.75 -5.54
CA LEU A 181 6.71 6.99 -6.22
C LEU A 181 5.40 7.49 -5.63
N ALA A 182 5.42 8.66 -5.01
CA ALA A 182 4.25 9.26 -4.38
C ALA A 182 3.92 10.58 -5.07
N ASP A 183 2.64 10.76 -5.37
CA ASP A 183 2.04 11.96 -5.94
C ASP A 183 0.90 12.42 -5.05
N GLY A 184 0.86 13.72 -4.75
CA GLY A 184 -0.14 14.33 -3.89
C GLY A 184 0.05 15.85 -3.81
N ASP A 185 -0.98 16.58 -3.38
CA ASP A 185 -0.98 18.03 -3.37
C ASP A 185 -0.22 18.62 -2.18
N GLU A 186 -0.50 18.14 -0.95
CA GLU A 186 0.17 18.61 0.26
C GLU A 186 0.58 17.43 1.17
N TYR A 187 1.61 17.63 1.98
CA TYR A 187 2.12 16.64 2.95
C TYR A 187 2.53 15.32 2.30
N VAL A 188 3.49 15.39 1.38
CA VAL A 188 4.02 14.21 0.67
C VAL A 188 5.39 13.82 1.22
N GLY A 189 5.58 12.53 1.53
CA GLY A 189 6.86 12.04 2.06
C GLY A 189 7.15 10.58 1.72
N ALA A 190 8.42 10.25 1.58
CA ALA A 190 8.84 8.87 1.27
C ALA A 190 8.60 7.90 2.43
N ILE A 191 8.50 8.37 3.69
CA ILE A 191 8.13 7.57 4.86
C ILE A 191 6.72 7.94 5.32
N ALA A 192 6.45 9.23 5.57
CA ALA A 192 5.13 9.69 6.00
C ALA A 192 4.80 11.03 5.35
N GLY A 193 3.54 11.23 4.95
CA GLY A 193 3.03 12.52 4.55
C GLY A 193 2.99 13.46 5.75
N GLY A 194 2.50 13.01 6.90
CA GLY A 194 2.47 13.78 8.13
C GLY A 194 2.63 12.91 9.38
N LEU A 195 2.69 13.57 10.53
CA LEU A 195 2.79 12.92 11.82
C LEU A 195 1.53 13.15 12.66
N GLU A 196 1.07 12.10 13.29
CA GLU A 196 0.01 12.17 14.31
C GLU A 196 0.57 12.71 15.63
N SER A 197 -0.24 13.44 16.37
CA SER A 197 0.10 13.90 17.72
C SER A 197 -0.56 13.02 18.79
N SER A 198 0.06 12.96 19.96
CA SER A 198 -0.49 12.22 21.12
C SER A 198 -1.90 12.67 21.54
N ASN A 199 -2.28 13.89 21.23
CA ASN A 199 -3.61 14.43 21.54
C ASN A 199 -4.73 13.87 20.65
N SER A 200 -4.39 13.20 19.54
CA SER A 200 -5.36 12.54 18.66
C SER A 200 -5.71 11.13 19.12
N ILE A 201 -4.91 10.56 20.02
CA ILE A 201 -5.15 9.23 20.57
C ILE A 201 -6.04 9.39 21.78
N THR A 202 -7.30 9.06 21.64
CA THR A 202 -8.15 8.80 22.80
C THR A 202 -7.57 7.59 23.52
N ASN A 203 -6.67 7.86 24.44
CA ASN A 203 -6.25 7.14 25.63
C ASN A 203 -6.44 5.61 25.67
N LEU A 204 -5.79 4.88 24.82
CA LEU A 204 -5.86 3.42 24.83
C LEU A 204 -4.64 2.75 25.47
N ASN A 205 -3.57 3.51 25.64
CA ASN A 205 -2.38 2.93 26.26
C ASN A 205 -1.70 3.99 27.16
N SER A 206 -1.64 3.77 28.45
CA SER A 206 -0.98 4.68 29.38
C SER A 206 0.51 4.87 29.09
N ALA A 207 1.12 3.95 28.36
CA ALA A 207 2.51 4.05 27.90
C ALA A 207 2.67 5.02 26.71
N LEU A 208 1.61 5.30 25.96
CA LEU A 208 1.61 6.24 24.83
C LEU A 208 1.02 7.61 25.20
N GLN A 209 0.43 7.75 26.39
CA GLN A 209 -0.31 8.94 26.83
C GLN A 209 0.50 10.23 26.86
N ASP A 210 1.81 10.14 27.09
CA ASP A 210 2.73 11.27 27.18
C ASP A 210 3.86 11.18 26.15
N SER A 211 3.75 10.31 25.14
CA SER A 211 4.80 10.15 24.14
C SER A 211 4.56 11.04 22.92
N GLU A 212 5.60 11.72 22.51
CA GLU A 212 5.66 12.32 21.18
C GLU A 212 5.68 11.21 20.12
N SER A 213 5.24 11.53 18.91
CA SER A 213 5.35 10.61 17.78
C SER A 213 6.79 10.15 17.59
N GLU A 214 7.02 8.85 17.42
CA GLU A 214 8.36 8.28 17.31
C GLU A 214 8.61 7.80 15.87
N GLN A 215 9.64 8.33 15.25
CA GLN A 215 10.20 7.84 14.00
C GLN A 215 11.67 7.53 14.21
N SER A 216 12.06 6.28 13.91
CA SER A 216 13.47 5.90 14.04
C SER A 216 13.87 4.76 13.10
N GLY A 217 15.06 4.87 12.54
CA GLY A 217 15.66 3.83 11.70
C GLY A 217 14.90 3.53 10.42
N ASN A 218 14.11 4.49 9.91
CA ASN A 218 13.40 4.34 8.65
C ASN A 218 14.27 4.84 7.50
N TYR A 219 14.35 4.05 6.43
CA TYR A 219 15.17 4.38 5.27
C TYR A 219 14.35 4.29 3.98
N PHE A 220 14.69 5.13 3.02
CA PHE A 220 13.99 5.17 1.74
C PHE A 220 14.93 5.42 0.56
N VAL A 221 14.44 5.06 -0.63
CA VAL A 221 15.05 5.43 -1.92
C VAL A 221 14.10 6.37 -2.64
N SER A 222 14.58 7.56 -2.97
CA SER A 222 13.88 8.51 -3.85
C SER A 222 14.85 9.57 -4.33
N GLU A 223 14.68 10.04 -5.55
CA GLU A 223 15.40 11.18 -6.11
C GLU A 223 14.68 12.51 -5.88
N THR A 224 13.39 12.47 -5.53
CA THR A 224 12.53 13.66 -5.49
C THR A 224 11.86 13.89 -4.15
N LEU A 225 11.65 12.84 -3.33
CA LEU A 225 10.92 12.95 -2.08
C LEU A 225 11.85 13.13 -0.88
N GLY A 226 11.44 13.97 0.07
CA GLY A 226 11.96 13.95 1.43
C GLY A 226 11.27 12.86 2.27
N GLY A 227 11.79 12.59 3.46
CA GLY A 227 11.31 11.49 4.29
C GLY A 227 9.93 11.72 4.89
N ILE A 228 9.69 12.90 5.49
CA ILE A 228 8.42 13.27 6.15
C ILE A 228 8.06 14.68 5.69
N ASP A 229 6.90 14.85 5.09
CA ASP A 229 6.43 16.15 4.57
C ASP A 229 7.54 16.89 3.79
N GLY A 230 8.14 16.22 2.83
CA GLY A 230 9.21 16.77 2.00
C GLY A 230 10.56 16.97 2.69
N VAL A 231 10.71 16.62 3.98
CA VAL A 231 11.95 16.83 4.76
C VAL A 231 12.54 15.49 5.22
N SER A 232 13.85 15.32 5.05
CA SER A 232 14.56 14.14 5.55
C SER A 232 15.16 14.42 6.91
N TYR A 233 15.01 13.47 7.84
CA TYR A 233 15.46 13.60 9.22
C TYR A 233 16.45 12.49 9.57
N ALA A 234 17.66 12.88 10.00
CA ALA A 234 18.70 11.95 10.41
C ALA A 234 18.24 11.06 11.58
N GLY A 235 18.45 9.74 11.46
CA GLY A 235 18.05 8.74 12.44
C GLY A 235 16.54 8.42 12.45
N GLN A 236 15.74 9.17 11.72
CA GLN A 236 14.27 9.00 11.71
C GLN A 236 13.74 8.57 10.33
N ALA A 237 14.08 9.35 9.30
CA ALA A 237 13.70 9.11 7.92
C ALA A 237 14.82 9.57 6.99
N GLU A 238 15.72 8.67 6.63
CA GLU A 238 16.93 8.97 5.88
C GLU A 238 16.90 8.38 4.47
N PRO A 239 17.34 9.15 3.45
CA PRO A 239 17.55 8.62 2.13
C PRO A 239 18.77 7.71 2.08
N LEU A 240 18.69 6.65 1.29
CA LEU A 240 19.80 5.79 0.91
C LEU A 240 19.98 5.80 -0.61
N SER A 241 21.18 5.56 -1.08
CA SER A 241 21.35 5.14 -2.47
C SER A 241 20.67 3.80 -2.70
N PHE A 242 20.29 3.52 -3.94
CA PHE A 242 19.62 2.24 -4.27
C PHE A 242 20.48 1.03 -3.89
N GLN A 243 21.82 1.12 -4.05
CA GLN A 243 22.73 0.04 -3.66
C GLN A 243 22.75 -0.20 -2.15
N GLU A 244 22.83 0.86 -1.33
CA GLU A 244 22.80 0.74 0.14
C GLU A 244 21.44 0.16 0.61
N PHE A 245 20.36 0.55 -0.05
CA PHE A 245 19.02 0.01 0.24
C PHE A 245 18.92 -1.47 -0.12
N CYS A 246 19.48 -1.90 -1.25
CA CYS A 246 19.56 -3.30 -1.62
C CYS A 246 20.36 -4.13 -0.62
N ASP A 247 21.50 -3.63 -0.18
CA ASP A 247 22.35 -4.31 0.80
C ASP A 247 21.63 -4.45 2.15
N LEU A 248 20.99 -3.37 2.60
CA LEU A 248 20.22 -3.35 3.84
C LEU A 248 19.05 -4.32 3.82
N THR A 249 18.20 -4.25 2.79
CA THR A 249 17.01 -5.12 2.66
C THR A 249 17.39 -6.59 2.50
N ALA A 250 18.54 -6.89 1.86
CA ALA A 250 19.08 -8.25 1.80
C ALA A 250 19.51 -8.76 3.18
N GLN A 251 20.21 -7.94 3.99
CA GLN A 251 20.60 -8.30 5.35
C GLN A 251 19.39 -8.55 6.27
N GLU A 252 18.32 -7.81 6.07
CA GLU A 252 17.07 -7.94 6.82
C GLU A 252 16.19 -9.10 6.33
N GLY A 253 16.57 -9.80 5.25
CA GLY A 253 15.82 -10.92 4.69
C GLY A 253 14.50 -10.51 4.04
N MET A 254 14.40 -9.27 3.58
CA MET A 254 13.22 -8.79 2.87
C MET A 254 13.09 -9.40 1.47
N PRO A 255 11.89 -9.44 0.88
CA PRO A 255 11.65 -9.94 -0.47
C PRO A 255 12.56 -9.33 -1.53
N ASP A 256 12.92 -10.14 -2.55
CA ASP A 256 13.83 -9.72 -3.63
C ASP A 256 13.25 -8.57 -4.48
N GLU A 257 11.96 -8.45 -4.53
CA GLU A 257 11.23 -7.39 -5.24
C GLU A 257 11.68 -5.98 -4.83
N PHE A 258 12.17 -5.77 -3.60
CA PHE A 258 12.70 -4.48 -3.15
C PHE A 258 14.04 -4.12 -3.81
N ARG A 259 14.74 -5.07 -4.40
CA ARG A 259 16.10 -4.91 -4.94
C ARG A 259 16.20 -4.88 -6.46
N ASN A 260 15.07 -4.85 -7.15
CA ASN A 260 15.00 -4.85 -8.60
C ASN A 260 14.22 -3.64 -9.11
N VAL A 261 14.54 -3.19 -10.30
CA VAL A 261 13.68 -2.30 -11.10
C VAL A 261 13.30 -3.06 -12.37
N THR A 262 12.01 -3.13 -12.67
CA THR A 262 11.49 -4.01 -13.72
C THR A 262 10.61 -3.25 -14.70
N LEU A 263 10.84 -3.44 -15.98
CA LEU A 263 9.97 -3.02 -17.07
C LEU A 263 9.09 -4.22 -17.46
N ASN A 264 7.78 -4.10 -17.23
CA ASN A 264 6.81 -5.13 -17.56
C ASN A 264 6.13 -4.81 -18.88
N PHE A 265 6.47 -5.53 -19.95
CA PHE A 265 5.84 -5.40 -21.25
C PHE A 265 4.59 -6.28 -21.31
N VAL A 266 3.44 -5.63 -21.53
CA VAL A 266 2.11 -6.28 -21.44
C VAL A 266 1.34 -6.11 -22.74
N ALA A 267 0.75 -7.18 -23.25
CA ALA A 267 -0.14 -7.16 -24.40
C ALA A 267 -1.43 -7.92 -24.10
N ASN A 268 -2.59 -7.29 -24.31
CA ASN A 268 -3.90 -7.86 -24.03
C ASN A 268 -4.01 -8.40 -22.59
N GLN A 269 -3.51 -7.65 -21.60
CA GLN A 269 -3.48 -7.99 -20.17
C GLN A 269 -2.61 -9.22 -19.82
N VAL A 270 -1.75 -9.63 -20.72
CA VAL A 270 -0.80 -10.72 -20.47
C VAL A 270 0.63 -10.17 -20.56
N THR A 271 1.44 -10.48 -19.56
CA THR A 271 2.86 -10.12 -19.60
C THR A 271 3.55 -10.88 -20.71
N VAL A 272 4.11 -10.14 -21.66
CA VAL A 272 4.94 -10.68 -22.75
C VAL A 272 6.32 -10.99 -22.20
N GLU A 273 6.92 -10.01 -21.50
CA GLU A 273 8.22 -10.14 -20.87
C GLU A 273 8.36 -9.15 -19.72
N ALA A 274 9.13 -9.51 -18.70
CA ALA A 274 9.54 -8.65 -17.60
C ALA A 274 11.06 -8.52 -17.66
N VAL A 275 11.55 -7.31 -17.89
CA VAL A 275 12.98 -7.02 -18.04
C VAL A 275 13.48 -6.28 -16.81
N THR A 276 14.46 -6.87 -16.11
CA THR A 276 15.13 -6.18 -15.00
C THR A 276 16.17 -5.21 -15.57
N VAL A 277 16.16 -3.98 -15.09
CA VAL A 277 17.08 -2.91 -15.48
C VAL A 277 17.88 -2.40 -14.31
N GLU A 278 19.02 -1.79 -14.56
CA GLU A 278 19.80 -1.11 -13.54
C GLU A 278 19.13 0.20 -13.16
N TYR A 279 19.05 0.49 -11.86
CA TYR A 279 18.46 1.72 -11.34
C TYR A 279 19.15 2.96 -11.90
N GLY A 280 18.39 3.91 -12.43
CA GLY A 280 18.88 5.14 -13.04
C GLY A 280 19.52 4.98 -14.43
N ALA A 281 19.57 3.77 -14.97
CA ALA A 281 20.08 3.54 -16.32
C ALA A 281 19.03 3.82 -17.39
N ALA A 282 19.50 4.14 -18.61
CA ALA A 282 18.65 4.17 -19.78
C ALA A 282 18.36 2.76 -20.28
N PHE A 283 17.16 2.52 -20.78
CA PHE A 283 16.77 1.30 -21.46
C PHE A 283 16.78 1.52 -22.97
N ASP A 284 17.59 0.72 -23.68
CA ASP A 284 17.60 0.75 -25.14
C ASP A 284 16.39 0.02 -25.70
N MET A 285 15.52 0.73 -26.41
CA MET A 285 14.31 0.19 -27.07
C MET A 285 14.60 -0.92 -28.08
N ALA A 286 15.83 -1.04 -28.56
CA ALA A 286 16.24 -2.18 -29.38
C ALA A 286 16.19 -3.53 -28.63
N ASN A 287 16.19 -3.48 -27.28
CA ASN A 287 16.05 -4.65 -26.41
C ASN A 287 14.60 -4.90 -25.95
N ALA A 288 13.63 -4.09 -26.40
CA ALA A 288 12.23 -4.36 -26.10
C ALA A 288 11.77 -5.67 -26.77
N PRO A 289 10.88 -6.44 -26.09
CA PRO A 289 10.38 -7.69 -26.67
C PRO A 289 9.60 -7.44 -27.96
N GLU A 290 9.53 -8.47 -28.83
CA GLU A 290 8.72 -8.40 -30.03
C GLU A 290 7.23 -8.25 -29.68
N LEU A 291 6.56 -7.33 -30.36
CA LEU A 291 5.13 -7.11 -30.19
C LEU A 291 4.33 -8.29 -30.73
N PRO A 292 3.37 -8.83 -29.96
CA PRO A 292 2.46 -9.86 -30.46
C PRO A 292 1.64 -9.36 -31.65
N VAL A 293 1.66 -10.13 -32.74
CA VAL A 293 0.95 -9.77 -33.98
C VAL A 293 -0.55 -9.90 -33.78
N LYS A 294 -1.28 -8.83 -34.14
CA LYS A 294 -2.74 -8.82 -34.20
C LYS A 294 -3.19 -8.52 -35.63
N GLY A 295 -3.89 -9.47 -36.25
CA GLY A 295 -4.34 -9.32 -37.63
C GLY A 295 -5.21 -8.08 -37.83
N GLY A 296 -4.87 -7.23 -38.82
CA GLY A 296 -5.59 -6.00 -39.12
C GLY A 296 -5.20 -4.80 -38.25
N TYR A 297 -4.09 -4.89 -37.50
CA TYR A 297 -3.60 -3.80 -36.64
C TYR A 297 -2.11 -3.61 -36.85
N THR A 298 -1.67 -2.35 -36.73
CA THR A 298 -0.28 -2.02 -36.37
C THR A 298 -0.16 -2.03 -34.85
N ALA A 299 1.02 -2.29 -34.33
CA ALA A 299 1.27 -2.31 -32.90
C ALA A 299 2.54 -1.54 -32.56
N GLU A 300 2.52 -0.84 -31.44
CA GLU A 300 3.70 -0.21 -30.84
C GLU A 300 3.61 -0.35 -29.31
N TRP A 301 4.75 -0.28 -28.63
CA TRP A 301 4.75 -0.17 -27.19
C TRP A 301 4.34 1.25 -26.78
N SER A 302 3.55 1.38 -25.71
CA SER A 302 3.19 2.69 -25.13
C SER A 302 4.45 3.47 -24.77
N ASP A 303 4.36 4.79 -24.84
CA ASP A 303 5.45 5.66 -24.40
C ASP A 303 5.71 5.51 -22.90
N PHE A 304 6.99 5.52 -22.50
CA PHE A 304 7.41 5.43 -21.12
C PHE A 304 8.78 6.12 -20.95
N ASP A 305 9.11 6.48 -19.71
CA ASP A 305 10.42 7.03 -19.42
C ASP A 305 11.49 5.93 -19.48
N HIS A 306 12.19 5.87 -20.60
CA HIS A 306 13.27 4.91 -20.84
C HIS A 306 14.68 5.52 -20.74
N ASP A 307 14.78 6.85 -20.58
CA ASP A 307 16.08 7.53 -20.51
C ASP A 307 16.71 7.43 -19.13
N HIS A 308 15.87 7.38 -18.07
CA HIS A 308 16.31 7.31 -16.68
C HIS A 308 15.34 6.46 -15.85
N VAL A 309 15.54 5.15 -15.87
CA VAL A 309 14.60 4.22 -15.24
C VAL A 309 14.90 4.05 -13.76
N VAL A 310 14.13 4.69 -12.91
CA VAL A 310 14.28 4.69 -11.45
C VAL A 310 13.23 3.89 -10.70
N PHE A 311 12.22 3.36 -11.40
CA PHE A 311 11.12 2.61 -10.78
C PHE A 311 10.47 1.64 -11.78
N ASP A 312 9.74 0.67 -11.24
CA ASP A 312 8.98 -0.29 -12.07
C ASP A 312 7.98 0.44 -12.96
N GLN A 313 7.90 0.00 -14.23
CA GLN A 313 6.95 0.53 -15.21
C GLN A 313 6.23 -0.62 -15.91
N THR A 314 4.96 -0.40 -16.25
CA THR A 314 4.18 -1.30 -17.11
C THR A 314 4.02 -0.61 -18.46
N ILE A 315 4.49 -1.27 -19.51
CA ILE A 315 4.48 -0.81 -20.88
C ILE A 315 3.46 -1.64 -21.64
N GLU A 316 2.41 -1.00 -22.13
CA GLU A 316 1.33 -1.69 -22.82
C GLU A 316 1.50 -1.67 -24.33
N ALA A 317 1.12 -2.77 -25.00
CA ALA A 317 1.02 -2.81 -26.44
C ALA A 317 -0.22 -2.02 -26.90
N VAL A 318 0.00 -0.96 -27.67
CA VAL A 318 -1.04 -0.16 -28.29
C VAL A 318 -1.29 -0.68 -29.69
N TYR A 319 -2.51 -1.12 -29.95
CA TYR A 319 -2.93 -1.65 -31.25
C TYR A 319 -3.81 -0.64 -31.98
N THR A 320 -3.31 -0.13 -33.13
CA THR A 320 -4.06 0.76 -33.99
C THR A 320 -4.61 0.01 -35.20
N PRO A 321 -5.92 0.05 -35.45
CA PRO A 321 -6.49 -0.60 -36.64
C PRO A 321 -5.81 -0.08 -37.91
N LEU A 322 -5.49 -0.99 -38.82
CA LEU A 322 -5.04 -0.60 -40.16
C LEU A 322 -6.17 0.16 -40.84
N ASP A 323 -5.81 1.29 -41.45
CA ASP A 323 -6.76 2.08 -42.22
C ASP A 323 -7.44 1.23 -43.30
N SER A 324 -8.71 1.49 -43.47
CA SER A 324 -9.66 0.65 -44.18
C SER A 324 -9.18 0.13 -45.53
N VAL A 325 -9.43 -1.15 -45.78
CA VAL A 325 -9.42 -1.70 -47.14
C VAL A 325 -10.42 -0.91 -47.98
N VAL A 326 -9.93 -0.04 -48.84
CA VAL A 326 -10.80 0.70 -49.76
C VAL A 326 -11.12 -0.22 -50.94
N GLN A 327 -12.40 -0.50 -51.14
CA GLN A 327 -12.84 -1.20 -52.32
C GLN A 327 -12.63 -0.27 -53.55
N SER A 328 -11.78 -0.61 -54.48
CA SER A 328 -11.65 0.13 -55.71
C SER A 328 -12.92 -0.01 -56.53
N GLY A 329 -13.29 1.06 -57.28
CA GLY A 329 -14.41 1.01 -58.23
C GLY A 329 -14.20 0.01 -59.37
N ASP A 330 -13.02 -0.55 -59.49
CA ASP A 330 -12.66 -1.48 -60.50
C ASP A 330 -13.05 -2.94 -60.13
N THR A 331 -13.51 -3.69 -61.13
CA THR A 331 -13.83 -5.10 -60.94
C THR A 331 -12.96 -5.95 -61.88
N ARG A 332 -12.52 -7.12 -61.41
CA ARG A 332 -11.89 -8.11 -62.23
C ARG A 332 -12.74 -9.39 -62.15
N ASN A 333 -13.18 -9.86 -63.31
CA ASN A 333 -14.06 -11.03 -63.43
C ASN A 333 -15.36 -10.86 -62.62
N GLY A 334 -15.89 -9.62 -62.50
CA GLY A 334 -17.12 -9.32 -61.76
C GLY A 334 -16.95 -9.25 -60.23
N LEU A 335 -15.74 -9.39 -59.72
CA LEU A 335 -15.40 -9.26 -58.30
C LEU A 335 -14.71 -7.92 -58.01
N PRO A 336 -15.04 -7.24 -56.91
CA PRO A 336 -14.35 -6.03 -56.56
C PRO A 336 -12.88 -6.24 -56.26
N ILE A 337 -12.04 -5.32 -56.70
CA ILE A 337 -10.63 -5.31 -56.33
C ILE A 337 -10.51 -4.56 -55.00
N LEU A 338 -9.95 -5.19 -54.00
CA LEU A 338 -9.64 -4.58 -52.73
C LEU A 338 -8.26 -3.92 -52.81
N LEU A 339 -8.21 -2.64 -52.55
CA LEU A 339 -6.97 -1.89 -52.32
C LEU A 339 -6.79 -1.68 -50.84
N ALA A 340 -5.66 -2.04 -50.29
CA ALA A 340 -5.29 -1.74 -48.94
C ALA A 340 -4.29 -0.58 -48.94
N GLU A 341 -4.65 0.54 -48.29
CA GLU A 341 -3.75 1.66 -48.03
C GLU A 341 -3.33 1.64 -46.55
N GLY A 342 -2.04 1.74 -46.31
CA GLY A 342 -1.47 1.76 -44.94
C GLY A 342 -0.08 1.11 -44.91
N ALA A 343 0.58 1.21 -43.77
CA ALA A 343 1.83 0.52 -43.51
C ALA A 343 1.56 -0.96 -43.26
N PHE A 344 1.54 -1.75 -44.35
CA PHE A 344 1.50 -3.21 -44.18
C PHE A 344 2.93 -3.69 -43.99
N GLY A 345 3.20 -4.37 -42.88
CA GLY A 345 4.28 -5.36 -42.88
C GLY A 345 4.06 -6.34 -44.04
N THR A 346 4.95 -7.24 -44.28
CA THR A 346 4.87 -8.24 -45.35
C THR A 346 3.59 -9.09 -45.25
N ALA A 347 2.46 -8.59 -45.81
CA ALA A 347 1.27 -9.39 -46.01
C ALA A 347 1.19 -9.81 -47.48
N GLU A 348 1.37 -11.09 -47.77
CA GLU A 348 0.97 -11.67 -49.05
C GLU A 348 -0.57 -11.84 -49.02
N VAL A 349 -1.26 -11.10 -49.87
CA VAL A 349 -2.67 -11.33 -50.15
C VAL A 349 -2.74 -12.38 -51.26
N THR A 350 -3.10 -13.62 -50.92
CA THR A 350 -3.39 -14.70 -51.86
C THR A 350 -4.84 -14.71 -52.26
#